data_7ff663ec3e43c79fc8b0ab56c09672e7
#
_entry.id   7ff663ec3e43c79fc8b0ab56c09672e7
#
_cell.length_a   1.000
_cell.length_b   1.000
_cell.length_c   1.000
_cell.angle_alpha   90.00
_cell.angle_beta   90.00
_cell.angle_gamma   90.00
#
_symmetry.space_group_name_H-M   'P 1'
#
loop_
_entity.id
_entity.type
_entity.pdbx_description
1 polymer ?
#
loop_
_entity_poly.entity_id
_entity_poly.type
_entity_poly.pdbx_seq_one_letter_code
_entity_poly.pdbx_strand_id
1 'polypeptide(L)'
;MQKARPCTYCFLLLLAFAAHCLLLASAATKPGQAKRALIIVDVQNCFTANGTLAVPNGNEVIPVINGIRKSHENRFEAVILSQDWHCSDHVSFASQHEGKKVFDAVELNYDEEGRLCKDKDTTVKGKNGYAVDCDGPPAHTLTQVLWPDHCVIGTKDADFHPHLIQKATDIIIQKGNKCHIDSYSAFFDNGEFTSTPLHNILQLRGITTIYITGLATDYCTYYTAVDAMQLGYKTFFVWDATRGIAKDTMQAAREDMLRKGVTVINAVDVENTFVEGLPLSSYEHWRKQ
;
A
#
# COMPACT_ATOMS: atom_id res chain seq x y z
N MET A 1 -80.38 -6.73 -7.11
CA MET A 1 -79.08 -7.39 -7.06
C MET A 1 -78.21 -6.81 -8.18
N GLN A 2 -77.35 -5.85 -7.84
CA GLN A 2 -76.42 -5.26 -8.80
C GLN A 2 -75.10 -6.03 -8.78
N LYS A 3 -74.72 -6.60 -9.89
CA LYS A 3 -73.41 -7.31 -10.07
C LYS A 3 -72.31 -6.25 -10.20
N ALA A 4 -71.36 -6.25 -9.28
CA ALA A 4 -70.17 -5.45 -9.36
C ALA A 4 -69.31 -5.87 -10.57
N ARG A 5 -68.94 -4.96 -11.43
CA ARG A 5 -67.98 -5.18 -12.56
C ARG A 5 -66.56 -5.14 -12.00
N PRO A 6 -65.65 -6.06 -12.35
CA PRO A 6 -64.28 -5.98 -11.91
C PRO A 6 -63.55 -4.84 -12.59
N CYS A 7 -62.76 -4.12 -11.79
CA CYS A 7 -61.98 -2.95 -12.25
C CYS A 7 -60.78 -3.40 -13.08
N THR A 8 -60.89 -3.32 -14.39
CA THR A 8 -59.82 -3.70 -15.33
C THR A 8 -58.49 -2.90 -15.15
N TYR A 9 -58.60 -1.71 -14.53
CA TYR A 9 -57.43 -0.85 -14.25
C TYR A 9 -56.54 -1.36 -13.11
N CYS A 10 -57.13 -2.06 -12.14
CA CYS A 10 -56.33 -2.64 -11.03
C CYS A 10 -55.43 -3.80 -11.50
N PHE A 11 -55.85 -4.57 -12.50
CA PHE A 11 -55.08 -5.68 -13.06
C PHE A 11 -53.87 -5.23 -13.87
N LEU A 12 -54.01 -4.11 -14.63
CA LEU A 12 -52.93 -3.53 -15.42
C LEU A 12 -51.83 -2.88 -14.55
N LEU A 13 -52.20 -2.25 -13.42
CA LEU A 13 -51.24 -1.67 -12.45
C LEU A 13 -50.43 -2.77 -11.72
N LEU A 14 -51.05 -3.88 -11.37
CA LEU A 14 -50.33 -5.02 -10.70
C LEU A 14 -49.37 -5.72 -11.65
N LEU A 15 -49.68 -5.84 -12.94
CA LEU A 15 -48.78 -6.41 -13.95
C LEU A 15 -47.58 -5.48 -14.24
N ALA A 16 -47.80 -4.15 -14.26
CA ALA A 16 -46.72 -3.19 -14.45
C ALA A 16 -45.74 -3.16 -13.24
N PHE A 17 -46.26 -3.30 -12.01
CA PHE A 17 -45.41 -3.37 -10.80
C PHE A 17 -44.63 -4.67 -10.74
N ALA A 18 -45.22 -5.83 -11.12
CA ALA A 18 -44.54 -7.11 -11.17
C ALA A 18 -43.44 -7.12 -12.24
N ALA A 19 -43.66 -6.49 -13.42
CA ALA A 19 -42.64 -6.36 -14.46
C ALA A 19 -41.49 -5.44 -14.06
N HIS A 20 -41.75 -4.36 -13.30
CA HIS A 20 -40.69 -3.50 -12.75
C HIS A 20 -39.89 -4.18 -11.65
N CYS A 21 -40.50 -4.95 -10.76
CA CYS A 21 -39.79 -5.76 -9.76
C CYS A 21 -38.94 -6.88 -10.40
N LEU A 22 -39.39 -7.49 -11.48
CA LEU A 22 -38.63 -8.50 -12.22
C LEU A 22 -37.43 -7.91 -12.96
N LEU A 23 -37.51 -6.66 -13.44
CA LEU A 23 -36.39 -5.94 -14.06
C LEU A 23 -35.32 -5.51 -13.03
N LEU A 24 -35.73 -5.24 -11.78
CA LEU A 24 -34.81 -4.93 -10.69
C LEU A 24 -34.14 -6.18 -10.07
N ALA A 25 -34.77 -7.36 -10.21
CA ALA A 25 -34.20 -8.63 -9.74
C ALA A 25 -33.18 -9.27 -10.70
N SER A 26 -33.00 -8.73 -11.91
CA SER A 26 -32.10 -9.30 -12.92
C SER A 26 -30.69 -8.73 -12.92
N ALA A 27 -30.32 -7.89 -11.94
CA ALA A 27 -28.93 -7.56 -11.65
C ALA A 27 -28.37 -8.42 -10.51
N ALA A 28 -28.71 -9.70 -10.48
CA ALA A 28 -27.91 -10.69 -9.75
C ALA A 28 -26.56 -10.75 -10.45
N THR A 29 -25.62 -9.93 -9.98
CA THR A 29 -24.20 -10.03 -10.32
C THR A 29 -23.81 -11.49 -10.21
N LYS A 30 -23.29 -12.08 -11.29
CA LYS A 30 -22.55 -13.35 -11.25
C LYS A 30 -21.66 -13.28 -10.01
N PRO A 31 -21.49 -14.40 -9.22
CA PRO A 31 -20.56 -14.41 -8.09
C PRO A 31 -19.27 -13.78 -8.55
N GLY A 32 -18.92 -12.61 -7.97
CA GLY A 32 -18.08 -11.61 -8.60
C GLY A 32 -16.68 -12.16 -8.84
N GLN A 33 -16.27 -12.11 -10.08
CA GLN A 33 -14.87 -12.26 -10.44
C GLN A 33 -14.05 -11.36 -9.50
N ALA A 34 -13.03 -11.92 -8.83
CA ALA A 34 -12.22 -11.19 -7.86
C ALA A 34 -11.67 -9.90 -8.49
N LYS A 35 -12.02 -8.75 -7.93
CA LYS A 35 -11.48 -7.46 -8.36
C LYS A 35 -10.08 -7.26 -7.82
N ARG A 36 -9.18 -6.79 -8.65
CA ARG A 36 -7.74 -6.78 -8.41
C ARG A 36 -7.19 -5.37 -8.48
N ALA A 37 -6.18 -5.07 -7.66
CA ALA A 37 -5.36 -3.87 -7.77
C ALA A 37 -3.88 -4.24 -7.92
N LEU A 38 -3.18 -3.45 -8.73
CA LEU A 38 -1.72 -3.41 -8.76
C LEU A 38 -1.27 -2.22 -7.91
N ILE A 39 -0.47 -2.46 -6.88
CA ILE A 39 0.14 -1.41 -6.06
C ILE A 39 1.63 -1.37 -6.40
N ILE A 40 2.08 -0.22 -6.89
CA ILE A 40 3.45 0.08 -7.24
C ILE A 40 3.99 1.00 -6.15
N VAL A 41 4.82 0.43 -5.28
CA VAL A 41 5.31 1.12 -4.08
C VAL A 41 6.57 1.90 -4.40
N ASP A 42 6.52 3.21 -4.24
CA ASP A 42 7.64 4.15 -4.12
C ASP A 42 8.71 4.03 -5.23
N VAL A 43 8.31 3.84 -6.48
CA VAL A 43 9.26 3.82 -7.61
C VAL A 43 9.60 5.26 -8.01
N GLN A 44 10.31 5.95 -7.10
CA GLN A 44 10.69 7.36 -7.17
C GLN A 44 12.19 7.53 -7.43
N ASN A 45 12.59 8.74 -7.84
CA ASN A 45 13.99 9.04 -8.10
C ASN A 45 14.87 8.87 -6.86
N CYS A 46 14.37 9.20 -5.65
CA CYS A 46 15.09 9.02 -4.39
C CYS A 46 15.54 7.59 -4.12
N PHE A 47 14.77 6.58 -4.56
CA PHE A 47 15.06 5.15 -4.34
C PHE A 47 15.73 4.47 -5.53
N THR A 48 15.88 5.16 -6.64
CA THR A 48 16.52 4.62 -7.85
C THR A 48 17.97 5.07 -7.97
N ALA A 49 18.67 4.64 -9.01
CA ALA A 49 20.09 4.98 -9.20
C ALA A 49 20.32 6.50 -9.18
N ASN A 50 21.30 6.93 -8.42
CA ASN A 50 21.67 8.33 -8.13
C ASN A 50 20.67 9.10 -7.25
N GLY A 51 19.64 8.44 -6.70
CA GLY A 51 18.76 9.03 -5.70
C GLY A 51 19.42 9.13 -4.32
N THR A 52 18.83 9.93 -3.44
CA THR A 52 19.38 10.21 -2.10
C THR A 52 19.36 9.01 -1.17
N LEU A 53 18.47 8.04 -1.39
CA LEU A 53 18.40 6.75 -0.70
C LEU A 53 18.31 5.61 -1.72
N ALA A 54 19.27 5.55 -2.65
CA ALA A 54 19.26 4.59 -3.73
C ALA A 54 19.27 3.13 -3.23
N VAL A 55 18.23 2.38 -3.60
CA VAL A 55 18.14 0.94 -3.35
C VAL A 55 19.06 0.20 -4.35
N PRO A 56 19.88 -0.76 -3.90
CA PRO A 56 20.71 -1.55 -4.79
C PRO A 56 19.88 -2.18 -5.93
N ASN A 57 20.28 -1.91 -7.17
CA ASN A 57 19.59 -2.37 -8.38
C ASN A 57 18.12 -1.89 -8.50
N GLY A 58 17.73 -0.81 -7.82
CA GLY A 58 16.35 -0.33 -7.77
C GLY A 58 15.72 -0.08 -9.15
N ASN A 59 16.51 0.36 -10.14
CA ASN A 59 16.01 0.57 -11.50
C ASN A 59 15.53 -0.71 -12.20
N GLU A 60 16.00 -1.89 -11.77
CA GLU A 60 15.63 -3.16 -12.41
C GLU A 60 14.16 -3.53 -12.22
N VAL A 61 13.47 -2.95 -11.22
CA VAL A 61 12.04 -3.19 -11.02
C VAL A 61 11.19 -2.56 -12.12
N ILE A 62 11.66 -1.46 -12.73
CA ILE A 62 10.90 -0.65 -13.68
C ILE A 62 10.48 -1.43 -14.93
N PRO A 63 11.39 -2.11 -15.67
CA PRO A 63 10.99 -2.90 -16.83
C PRO A 63 10.04 -4.05 -16.47
N VAL A 64 10.19 -4.67 -15.29
CA VAL A 64 9.32 -5.76 -14.83
C VAL A 64 7.90 -5.22 -14.55
N ILE A 65 7.78 -4.14 -13.78
CA ILE A 65 6.50 -3.49 -13.48
C ILE A 65 5.82 -3.01 -14.77
N ASN A 66 6.57 -2.35 -15.65
CA ASN A 66 6.06 -1.90 -16.94
C ASN A 66 5.60 -3.07 -17.83
N GLY A 67 6.27 -4.23 -17.73
CA GLY A 67 5.86 -5.48 -18.38
C GLY A 67 4.51 -5.97 -17.88
N ILE A 68 4.31 -6.04 -16.56
CA ILE A 68 3.04 -6.40 -15.92
C ILE A 68 1.92 -5.44 -16.38
N ARG A 69 2.19 -4.13 -16.37
CA ARG A 69 1.21 -3.13 -16.82
C ARG A 69 0.81 -3.32 -18.28
N LYS A 70 1.79 -3.50 -19.18
CA LYS A 70 1.51 -3.65 -20.61
C LYS A 70 0.69 -4.90 -20.92
N SER A 71 0.99 -6.01 -20.22
CA SER A 71 0.38 -7.31 -20.50
C SER A 71 -0.97 -7.51 -19.80
N HIS A 72 -1.16 -6.91 -18.62
CA HIS A 72 -2.27 -7.28 -17.71
C HIS A 72 -3.08 -6.11 -17.16
N GLU A 73 -2.88 -4.87 -17.63
CA GLU A 73 -3.53 -3.69 -17.05
C GLU A 73 -5.07 -3.79 -17.02
N ASN A 74 -5.65 -4.33 -18.06
CA ASN A 74 -7.10 -4.54 -18.16
C ASN A 74 -7.64 -5.60 -17.17
N ARG A 75 -6.77 -6.30 -16.45
CA ARG A 75 -7.11 -7.27 -15.39
C ARG A 75 -7.12 -6.63 -14.00
N PHE A 76 -6.65 -5.40 -13.87
CA PHE A 76 -6.66 -4.62 -12.66
C PHE A 76 -7.78 -3.58 -12.69
N GLU A 77 -8.64 -3.57 -11.68
CA GLU A 77 -9.68 -2.55 -11.47
C GLU A 77 -9.06 -1.19 -11.14
N ALA A 78 -7.88 -1.20 -10.51
CA ALA A 78 -7.11 -0.01 -10.19
C ALA A 78 -5.62 -0.29 -10.24
N VAL A 79 -4.85 0.72 -10.66
CA VAL A 79 -3.39 0.79 -10.46
C VAL A 79 -3.13 1.94 -9.49
N ILE A 80 -2.42 1.62 -8.41
CA ILE A 80 -2.08 2.55 -7.33
C ILE A 80 -0.57 2.74 -7.33
N LEU A 81 -0.10 3.98 -7.24
CA LEU A 81 1.29 4.33 -7.02
C LEU A 81 1.40 4.97 -5.63
N SER A 82 2.13 4.33 -4.70
CA SER A 82 2.48 5.05 -3.48
C SER A 82 3.67 5.97 -3.73
N GLN A 83 3.71 7.05 -2.97
CA GLN A 83 4.73 8.08 -3.08
C GLN A 83 5.16 8.50 -1.68
N ASP A 84 6.41 8.22 -1.34
CA ASP A 84 7.03 8.78 -0.16
C ASP A 84 7.12 10.30 -0.30
N TRP A 85 6.62 11.05 0.68
CA TRP A 85 6.37 12.48 0.54
C TRP A 85 6.71 13.21 1.82
N HIS A 86 8.02 13.37 2.09
CA HIS A 86 8.52 13.84 3.36
C HIS A 86 8.70 15.36 3.42
N CYS A 87 8.35 15.95 4.57
CA CYS A 87 8.78 17.31 4.86
C CYS A 87 10.32 17.34 5.01
N SER A 88 10.91 18.52 4.77
CA SER A 88 12.38 18.72 4.80
C SER A 88 13.03 18.46 6.18
N ASP A 89 12.24 18.39 7.23
CA ASP A 89 12.65 18.15 8.61
C ASP A 89 11.96 16.90 9.21
N HIS A 90 11.70 15.91 8.37
CA HIS A 90 11.02 14.67 8.75
C HIS A 90 11.80 13.89 9.82
N VAL A 91 11.08 13.34 10.81
CA VAL A 91 11.67 12.65 11.96
C VAL A 91 12.54 11.43 11.60
N SER A 92 12.33 10.82 10.45
CA SER A 92 13.14 9.69 10.00
C SER A 92 14.52 10.09 9.46
N PHE A 93 14.82 11.37 9.31
CA PHE A 93 16.09 11.82 8.75
C PHE A 93 17.18 11.90 9.80
N ALA A 94 18.35 11.31 9.54
CA ALA A 94 19.49 11.37 10.44
C ALA A 94 19.94 12.84 10.71
N SER A 95 19.75 13.74 9.75
CA SER A 95 20.03 15.16 9.87
C SER A 95 19.23 15.86 10.98
N GLN A 96 18.11 15.29 11.41
CA GLN A 96 17.23 15.80 12.47
C GLN A 96 17.64 15.33 13.87
N HIS A 97 18.60 14.38 13.98
CA HIS A 97 19.02 13.77 15.24
C HIS A 97 20.47 14.11 15.56
N GLU A 98 20.72 14.85 16.64
CA GLU A 98 22.07 15.27 17.02
C GLU A 98 22.97 14.09 17.38
N GLY A 99 24.17 14.04 16.80
CA GLY A 99 25.15 12.99 17.05
C GLY A 99 24.83 11.64 16.43
N LYS A 100 23.70 11.49 15.73
CA LYS A 100 23.32 10.27 15.05
C LYS A 100 23.80 10.24 13.61
N LYS A 101 23.83 9.04 13.03
CA LYS A 101 24.26 8.78 11.66
C LYS A 101 23.13 8.08 10.89
N VAL A 102 23.22 8.14 9.58
CA VAL A 102 22.39 7.34 8.68
C VAL A 102 22.52 5.85 9.04
N PHE A 103 21.39 5.16 9.10
CA PHE A 103 21.19 3.76 9.51
C PHE A 103 21.31 3.49 11.04
N ASP A 104 21.57 4.50 11.86
CA ASP A 104 21.35 4.33 13.30
C ASP A 104 19.86 4.09 13.57
N ALA A 105 19.56 3.35 14.65
CA ALA A 105 18.21 3.21 15.17
C ALA A 105 18.04 4.09 16.41
N VAL A 106 16.87 4.71 16.53
CA VAL A 106 16.45 5.50 17.69
C VAL A 106 15.07 5.06 18.16
N GLU A 107 14.82 5.17 19.44
CA GLU A 107 13.48 4.99 20.00
C GLU A 107 12.76 6.34 20.01
N LEU A 108 11.59 6.37 19.39
CA LEU A 108 10.70 7.53 19.38
C LEU A 108 9.47 7.25 20.23
N ASN A 109 9.20 8.13 21.17
CA ASN A 109 8.12 8.00 22.13
C ASN A 109 6.90 8.80 21.69
N TYR A 110 5.73 8.19 21.75
CA TYR A 110 4.46 8.80 21.34
C TYR A 110 3.41 8.69 22.45
N ASP A 111 2.49 9.64 22.48
CA ASP A 111 1.29 9.56 23.29
C ASP A 111 0.18 8.73 22.60
N GLU A 112 -0.98 8.60 23.25
CA GLU A 112 -2.13 7.85 22.75
C GLU A 112 -2.68 8.39 21.41
N GLU A 113 -2.48 9.67 21.13
CA GLU A 113 -2.91 10.33 19.90
C GLU A 113 -1.85 10.30 18.78
N GLY A 114 -0.71 9.66 19.03
CA GLY A 114 0.41 9.56 18.07
C GLY A 114 1.21 10.85 17.93
N ARG A 115 1.17 11.75 18.93
CA ARG A 115 2.03 12.93 18.97
C ARG A 115 3.40 12.54 19.54
N LEU A 116 4.46 12.97 18.89
CA LEU A 116 5.83 12.70 19.33
C LEU A 116 6.09 13.40 20.66
N CYS A 117 6.49 12.63 21.69
CA CYS A 117 6.84 13.17 22.99
C CYS A 117 8.29 13.71 22.98
N LYS A 118 8.49 14.85 23.66
CA LYS A 118 9.83 15.31 24.01
C LYS A 118 10.47 14.34 24.97
N ASP A 119 11.63 13.83 24.60
CA ASP A 119 12.47 13.03 25.46
C ASP A 119 13.74 13.80 25.83
N LYS A 120 14.26 13.54 27.03
CA LYS A 120 15.52 14.13 27.49
C LYS A 120 16.72 13.65 26.67
N ASP A 121 16.59 12.46 26.07
CA ASP A 121 17.64 11.80 25.29
C ASP A 121 17.42 11.88 23.75
N THR A 122 16.22 12.20 23.29
CA THR A 122 15.95 12.42 21.86
C THR A 122 16.18 13.88 21.48
N THR A 123 17.36 14.12 20.93
CA THR A 123 17.74 15.42 20.34
C THR A 123 17.14 15.56 18.94
N VAL A 124 15.81 15.43 18.81
CA VAL A 124 15.14 15.77 17.53
C VAL A 124 15.20 17.26 17.36
N LYS A 125 16.03 17.72 16.44
CA LYS A 125 16.23 19.18 16.14
C LYS A 125 15.04 19.80 15.43
N GLY A 126 13.94 19.09 15.23
CA GLY A 126 12.81 19.52 14.41
C GLY A 126 12.55 21.02 14.54
N LYS A 127 12.89 21.76 13.49
CA LYS A 127 12.79 23.24 13.45
C LYS A 127 11.38 23.75 13.72
N ASN A 128 10.39 22.87 13.65
CA ASN A 128 8.96 23.19 13.71
C ASN A 128 8.25 22.69 14.98
N GLY A 129 8.98 22.18 15.98
CA GLY A 129 8.40 21.89 17.30
C GLY A 129 7.32 20.80 17.30
N TYR A 130 7.50 19.72 16.56
CA TYR A 130 6.50 18.60 16.54
C TYR A 130 6.41 17.86 17.85
N ALA A 131 7.49 17.82 18.63
CA ALA A 131 7.50 17.13 19.90
C ALA A 131 6.76 17.96 20.94
N VAL A 132 5.81 17.33 21.62
CA VAL A 132 5.02 17.88 22.70
C VAL A 132 5.53 17.43 24.06
N ASP A 133 5.20 18.17 25.10
CA ASP A 133 5.41 17.71 26.49
C ASP A 133 4.31 16.67 26.77
N CYS A 134 4.73 15.40 26.99
CA CYS A 134 3.79 14.33 27.34
C CYS A 134 3.75 14.16 28.86
N ASP A 135 2.53 14.01 29.39
CA ASP A 135 2.32 13.73 30.80
C ASP A 135 2.46 12.22 31.06
N GLY A 136 3.49 11.83 31.84
CA GLY A 136 3.72 10.44 32.23
C GLY A 136 4.62 9.65 31.26
N PRO A 137 4.63 8.31 31.38
CA PRO A 137 5.39 7.45 30.49
C PRO A 137 4.76 7.47 29.08
N PRO A 138 5.58 7.23 28.02
CA PRO A 138 5.04 7.16 26.66
C PRO A 138 4.02 6.02 26.53
N ALA A 139 2.94 6.27 25.79
CA ALA A 139 1.96 5.24 25.47
C ALA A 139 2.50 4.23 24.46
N HIS A 140 3.30 4.71 23.52
CA HIS A 140 3.92 3.89 22.48
C HIS A 140 5.39 4.28 22.30
N THR A 141 6.25 3.29 22.07
CA THR A 141 7.65 3.47 21.68
C THR A 141 7.88 2.76 20.36
N LEU A 142 8.37 3.48 19.36
CA LEU A 142 8.64 2.95 18.02
C LEU A 142 10.14 3.04 17.74
N THR A 143 10.72 1.95 17.28
CA THR A 143 12.09 1.97 16.75
C THR A 143 12.09 2.56 15.35
N GLN A 144 12.79 3.68 15.15
CA GLN A 144 12.97 4.34 13.88
C GLN A 144 14.40 4.17 13.38
N VAL A 145 14.56 3.59 12.19
CA VAL A 145 15.83 3.62 11.45
C VAL A 145 15.98 5.02 10.83
N LEU A 146 17.16 5.60 11.03
CA LEU A 146 17.46 6.95 10.50
C LEU A 146 18.00 6.87 9.08
N TRP A 147 17.37 7.58 8.19
CA TRP A 147 17.67 7.61 6.77
C TRP A 147 18.41 8.89 6.37
N PRO A 148 19.10 8.92 5.21
CA PRO A 148 19.47 10.21 4.60
C PRO A 148 18.20 11.00 4.26
N ASP A 149 18.29 12.31 4.14
CA ASP A 149 17.18 13.15 3.67
C ASP A 149 16.81 12.70 2.25
N HIS A 150 15.58 12.23 2.06
CA HIS A 150 15.13 11.62 0.82
C HIS A 150 13.67 11.96 0.53
N CYS A 151 13.27 11.84 -0.72
CA CYS A 151 11.88 12.05 -1.16
C CYS A 151 11.23 13.33 -0.60
N VAL A 152 12.03 14.41 -0.46
CA VAL A 152 11.56 15.67 0.13
C VAL A 152 10.57 16.36 -0.79
N ILE A 153 9.45 16.79 -0.25
CA ILE A 153 8.34 17.46 -0.95
C ILE A 153 8.87 18.59 -1.82
N GLY A 154 8.43 18.63 -3.09
CA GLY A 154 8.78 19.67 -4.05
C GLY A 154 10.15 19.51 -4.71
N THR A 155 10.88 18.44 -4.42
CA THR A 155 12.14 18.11 -5.11
C THR A 155 11.92 17.09 -6.21
N LYS A 156 12.80 17.09 -7.22
CA LYS A 156 12.81 16.04 -8.26
C LYS A 156 13.09 14.65 -7.71
N ASP A 157 13.73 14.58 -6.56
CA ASP A 157 14.04 13.33 -5.87
C ASP A 157 12.76 12.62 -5.43
N ALA A 158 11.73 13.37 -5.04
CA ALA A 158 10.42 12.87 -4.68
C ALA A 158 9.51 12.49 -5.87
N ASP A 159 9.87 12.87 -7.10
CA ASP A 159 9.09 12.51 -8.29
C ASP A 159 9.23 11.02 -8.62
N PHE A 160 8.19 10.44 -9.23
CA PHE A 160 8.28 9.10 -9.80
C PHE A 160 9.36 9.02 -10.88
N HIS A 161 10.00 7.87 -10.97
CA HIS A 161 11.04 7.65 -11.99
C HIS A 161 10.47 7.82 -13.40
N PRO A 162 11.13 8.58 -14.30
CA PRO A 162 10.57 8.96 -15.61
C PRO A 162 10.31 7.78 -16.54
N HIS A 163 10.97 6.64 -16.34
CA HIS A 163 10.73 5.43 -17.12
C HIS A 163 9.62 4.53 -16.56
N LEU A 164 9.07 4.82 -15.38
CA LEU A 164 7.88 4.14 -14.88
C LEU A 164 6.68 4.60 -15.70
N ILE A 165 5.92 3.64 -16.23
CA ILE A 165 4.66 3.96 -16.89
C ILE A 165 3.68 4.53 -15.86
N GLN A 166 3.23 5.76 -16.10
CA GLN A 166 2.20 6.44 -15.33
C GLN A 166 1.06 6.79 -16.28
N LYS A 167 -0.19 6.74 -15.80
CA LYS A 167 -1.39 7.11 -16.54
C LYS A 167 -2.27 8.03 -15.71
N ALA A 168 -3.05 8.85 -16.38
CA ALA A 168 -4.00 9.77 -15.71
C ALA A 168 -5.07 9.04 -14.87
N THR A 169 -5.26 7.74 -15.08
CA THR A 169 -6.17 6.88 -14.32
C THR A 169 -5.53 6.27 -13.07
N ASP A 170 -4.23 6.39 -12.90
CA ASP A 170 -3.53 5.88 -11.74
C ASP A 170 -3.89 6.69 -10.49
N ILE A 171 -3.99 5.99 -9.37
CA ILE A 171 -4.30 6.60 -8.08
C ILE A 171 -2.99 6.78 -7.33
N ILE A 172 -2.68 8.04 -6.97
CA ILE A 172 -1.48 8.35 -6.21
C ILE A 172 -1.84 8.40 -4.73
N ILE A 173 -1.09 7.67 -3.90
CA ILE A 173 -1.19 7.65 -2.45
C ILE A 173 0.10 8.21 -1.87
N GLN A 174 0.06 9.44 -1.41
CA GLN A 174 1.18 10.04 -0.69
C GLN A 174 1.19 9.56 0.76
N LYS A 175 2.37 9.15 1.24
CA LYS A 175 2.60 8.66 2.60
C LYS A 175 3.82 9.35 3.23
N GLY A 176 4.01 9.23 4.54
CA GLY A 176 5.13 9.86 5.24
C GLY A 176 5.10 11.39 5.21
N ASN A 177 3.93 11.99 5.01
CA ASN A 177 3.75 13.44 4.96
C ASN A 177 3.55 14.09 6.33
N LYS A 178 3.54 13.29 7.40
CA LYS A 178 3.53 13.76 8.78
C LYS A 178 4.95 13.83 9.31
N CYS A 179 5.43 15.04 9.56
CA CYS A 179 6.84 15.26 9.85
C CYS A 179 7.35 14.58 11.13
N HIS A 180 6.45 14.22 12.05
CA HIS A 180 6.78 13.65 13.36
C HIS A 180 6.66 12.12 13.43
N ILE A 181 6.17 11.45 12.39
CA ILE A 181 6.06 10.01 12.32
C ILE A 181 6.26 9.50 10.90
N ASP A 182 6.99 8.42 10.75
CA ASP A 182 7.25 7.81 9.45
C ASP A 182 6.14 6.83 9.03
N SER A 183 6.09 6.52 7.75
CA SER A 183 5.13 5.60 7.14
C SER A 183 5.82 4.71 6.12
N TYR A 184 6.18 3.49 6.50
CA TYR A 184 6.66 2.52 5.52
C TYR A 184 5.51 1.98 4.67
N SER A 185 4.41 1.60 5.30
CA SER A 185 3.23 1.09 4.60
C SER A 185 2.50 2.17 3.80
N ALA A 186 1.93 1.76 2.67
CA ALA A 186 0.99 2.60 1.92
C ALA A 186 -0.39 2.71 2.61
N PHE A 187 -0.65 1.94 3.69
CA PHE A 187 -1.92 1.95 4.43
C PHE A 187 -1.87 2.81 5.69
N PHE A 188 -0.80 2.70 6.50
CA PHE A 188 -0.70 3.32 7.82
C PHE A 188 0.66 3.97 8.04
N ASP A 189 0.74 4.89 9.02
CA ASP A 189 2.01 5.29 9.62
C ASP A 189 2.57 4.15 10.48
N ASN A 190 3.85 4.26 10.88
CA ASN A 190 4.56 3.17 11.58
C ASN A 190 3.96 2.84 12.96
N GLY A 191 3.14 3.70 13.53
CA GLY A 191 2.43 3.48 14.78
C GLY A 191 0.95 3.10 14.61
N GLU A 192 0.47 3.02 13.36
CA GLU A 192 -0.94 2.80 13.03
C GLU A 192 -1.90 3.85 13.64
N PHE A 193 -1.36 5.00 14.07
CA PHE A 193 -2.20 6.09 14.61
C PHE A 193 -3.10 6.69 13.53
N THR A 194 -2.65 6.67 12.28
CA THR A 194 -3.42 7.21 11.15
C THR A 194 -3.26 6.37 9.90
N SER A 195 -4.32 6.37 9.10
CA SER A 195 -4.36 5.68 7.80
C SER A 195 -4.28 6.65 6.64
N THR A 196 -3.75 6.17 5.52
CA THR A 196 -3.95 6.80 4.21
C THR A 196 -5.37 6.51 3.68
N PRO A 197 -5.82 7.16 2.60
CA PRO A 197 -7.10 6.84 1.99
C PRO A 197 -7.12 5.49 1.24
N LEU A 198 -6.00 4.76 1.14
CA LEU A 198 -5.86 3.58 0.28
C LEU A 198 -6.90 2.50 0.58
N HIS A 199 -7.07 2.11 1.86
CA HIS A 199 -8.02 1.06 2.24
C HIS A 199 -9.45 1.40 1.81
N ASN A 200 -9.89 2.64 2.08
CA ASN A 200 -11.22 3.11 1.69
C ASN A 200 -11.42 3.09 0.17
N ILE A 201 -10.42 3.50 -0.60
CA ILE A 201 -10.45 3.48 -2.07
C ILE A 201 -10.60 2.05 -2.59
N LEU A 202 -9.85 1.11 -2.04
CA LEU A 202 -9.90 -0.30 -2.42
C LEU A 202 -11.26 -0.92 -2.10
N GLN A 203 -11.81 -0.64 -0.90
CA GLN A 203 -13.14 -1.10 -0.48
C GLN A 203 -14.26 -0.56 -1.37
N LEU A 204 -14.27 0.76 -1.64
CA LEU A 204 -15.27 1.39 -2.51
C LEU A 204 -15.27 0.82 -3.93
N ARG A 205 -14.14 0.33 -4.42
CA ARG A 205 -14.01 -0.34 -5.73
C ARG A 205 -14.32 -1.84 -5.66
N GLY A 206 -14.54 -2.39 -4.45
CA GLY A 206 -14.79 -3.82 -4.22
C GLY A 206 -13.57 -4.69 -4.53
N ILE A 207 -12.36 -4.14 -4.38
CA ILE A 207 -11.10 -4.87 -4.61
C ILE A 207 -10.90 -5.86 -3.47
N THR A 208 -10.58 -7.10 -3.81
CA THR A 208 -10.35 -8.20 -2.86
C THR A 208 -8.96 -8.81 -3.00
N THR A 209 -8.26 -8.51 -4.08
CA THR A 209 -6.93 -9.07 -4.37
C THR A 209 -5.96 -7.97 -4.75
N ILE A 210 -4.77 -8.00 -4.16
CA ILE A 210 -3.72 -6.99 -4.33
C ILE A 210 -2.44 -7.64 -4.80
N TYR A 211 -1.75 -6.98 -5.74
CA TYR A 211 -0.42 -7.32 -6.22
C TYR A 211 0.52 -6.20 -5.83
N ILE A 212 1.57 -6.54 -5.06
CA ILE A 212 2.55 -5.58 -4.54
C ILE A 212 3.84 -5.68 -5.36
N THR A 213 4.34 -4.53 -5.80
CA THR A 213 5.59 -4.34 -6.54
C THR A 213 6.29 -3.07 -6.05
N GLY A 214 7.54 -2.82 -6.43
CA GLY A 214 8.23 -1.55 -6.15
C GLY A 214 9.39 -1.65 -5.16
N LEU A 215 9.61 -0.61 -4.36
CA LEU A 215 10.76 -0.41 -3.50
C LEU A 215 10.34 -0.01 -2.07
N ALA A 216 11.11 -0.36 -1.01
CA ALA A 216 12.10 -1.41 -0.97
C ALA A 216 11.49 -2.70 -0.41
N THR A 217 11.98 -3.87 -0.86
CA THR A 217 11.48 -5.22 -0.50
C THR A 217 11.35 -5.41 1.01
N ASP A 218 12.31 -4.94 1.77
CA ASP A 218 12.48 -5.14 3.21
C ASP A 218 11.87 -4.02 4.07
N TYR A 219 11.28 -3.00 3.43
CA TYR A 219 10.61 -1.87 4.09
C TYR A 219 9.23 -1.59 3.47
N CYS A 220 9.09 -0.56 2.66
CA CYS A 220 7.77 -0.06 2.24
C CYS A 220 6.91 -1.13 1.54
N THR A 221 7.47 -1.97 0.66
CA THR A 221 6.71 -3.04 0.02
C THR A 221 6.32 -4.14 0.99
N TYR A 222 7.23 -4.52 1.92
CA TYR A 222 6.96 -5.51 2.96
C TYR A 222 5.82 -5.07 3.87
N TYR A 223 5.94 -3.87 4.47
CA TYR A 223 4.90 -3.36 5.38
C TYR A 223 3.56 -3.18 4.67
N THR A 224 3.57 -2.68 3.42
CA THR A 224 2.34 -2.59 2.61
C THR A 224 1.72 -3.97 2.37
N ALA A 225 2.51 -5.01 2.12
CA ALA A 225 2.00 -6.36 1.89
C ALA A 225 1.42 -7.00 3.17
N VAL A 226 2.06 -6.78 4.30
CA VAL A 226 1.61 -7.28 5.61
C VAL A 226 0.30 -6.63 6.01
N ASP A 227 0.20 -5.31 5.92
CA ASP A 227 -1.02 -4.58 6.24
C ASP A 227 -2.17 -4.94 5.28
N ALA A 228 -1.88 -5.09 3.99
CA ALA A 228 -2.89 -5.56 3.03
C ALA A 228 -3.47 -6.92 3.45
N MET A 229 -2.61 -7.85 3.86
CA MET A 229 -3.04 -9.18 4.32
C MET A 229 -3.83 -9.08 5.62
N GLN A 230 -3.41 -8.26 6.60
CA GLN A 230 -4.12 -8.05 7.86
C GLN A 230 -5.50 -7.39 7.66
N LEU A 231 -5.62 -6.51 6.66
CA LEU A 231 -6.89 -5.91 6.24
C LEU A 231 -7.81 -6.87 5.47
N GLY A 232 -7.39 -8.13 5.27
CA GLY A 232 -8.20 -9.19 4.65
C GLY A 232 -8.09 -9.30 3.13
N TYR A 233 -7.15 -8.59 2.50
CA TYR A 233 -6.91 -8.74 1.06
C TYR A 233 -6.13 -10.03 0.76
N LYS A 234 -6.52 -10.73 -0.31
CA LYS A 234 -5.64 -11.75 -0.91
C LYS A 234 -4.43 -11.03 -1.51
N THR A 235 -3.26 -11.22 -0.90
CA THR A 235 -2.07 -10.45 -1.23
C THR A 235 -1.03 -11.30 -1.95
N PHE A 236 -0.66 -10.85 -3.15
CA PHE A 236 0.44 -11.39 -3.94
C PHE A 236 1.60 -10.39 -3.89
N PHE A 237 2.78 -10.86 -3.53
CA PHE A 237 4.02 -10.12 -3.56
C PHE A 237 4.85 -10.57 -4.77
N VAL A 238 5.09 -9.68 -5.73
CA VAL A 238 5.79 -10.00 -6.98
C VAL A 238 7.28 -9.79 -6.78
N TRP A 239 7.98 -10.86 -6.44
CA TRP A 239 9.36 -10.83 -5.93
C TRP A 239 10.37 -10.20 -6.89
N ASP A 240 10.36 -10.59 -8.16
CA ASP A 240 11.27 -10.07 -9.18
C ASP A 240 10.94 -8.63 -9.64
N ALA A 241 9.77 -8.11 -9.24
CA ALA A 241 9.36 -6.72 -9.40
C ALA A 241 9.68 -5.86 -8.16
N THR A 242 10.54 -6.34 -7.27
CA THR A 242 10.99 -5.61 -6.07
C THR A 242 12.51 -5.70 -5.92
N ARG A 243 13.12 -4.73 -5.20
CA ARG A 243 14.52 -4.74 -4.76
C ARG A 243 14.58 -4.15 -3.36
N GLY A 244 15.52 -4.61 -2.54
CA GLY A 244 15.65 -4.20 -1.14
C GLY A 244 17.04 -3.68 -0.78
N ILE A 245 17.16 -3.20 0.44
CA ILE A 245 18.35 -2.55 0.97
C ILE A 245 19.45 -3.58 1.26
N ALA A 246 19.11 -4.71 1.92
CA ALA A 246 20.07 -5.74 2.29
C ALA A 246 19.50 -7.15 2.06
N LYS A 247 20.38 -8.10 1.76
CA LYS A 247 19.96 -9.48 1.44
C LYS A 247 19.35 -10.21 2.63
N ASP A 248 19.90 -10.02 3.81
CA ASP A 248 19.44 -10.63 5.05
C ASP A 248 18.08 -10.10 5.49
N THR A 249 17.87 -8.78 5.43
CA THR A 249 16.57 -8.16 5.73
C THR A 249 15.51 -8.51 4.70
N MET A 250 15.86 -8.59 3.41
CA MET A 250 14.97 -9.09 2.37
C MET A 250 14.54 -10.53 2.62
N GLN A 251 15.48 -11.42 3.01
CA GLN A 251 15.16 -12.81 3.30
C GLN A 251 14.25 -12.93 4.54
N ALA A 252 14.54 -12.17 5.60
CA ALA A 252 13.71 -12.12 6.79
C ALA A 252 12.28 -11.62 6.47
N ALA A 253 12.15 -10.57 5.66
CA ALA A 253 10.87 -10.04 5.21
C ALA A 253 10.09 -11.09 4.39
N ARG A 254 10.77 -11.81 3.49
CA ARG A 254 10.14 -12.89 2.70
C ARG A 254 9.59 -14.01 3.58
N GLU A 255 10.38 -14.48 4.54
CA GLU A 255 9.97 -15.54 5.45
C GLU A 255 8.78 -15.12 6.31
N ASP A 256 8.79 -13.89 6.80
CA ASP A 256 7.69 -13.36 7.61
C ASP A 256 6.41 -13.19 6.79
N MET A 257 6.49 -12.63 5.59
CA MET A 257 5.34 -12.54 4.66
C MET A 257 4.71 -13.90 4.40
N LEU A 258 5.53 -14.93 4.13
CA LEU A 258 5.03 -16.30 3.91
C LEU A 258 4.33 -16.87 5.15
N ARG A 259 4.89 -16.64 6.35
CA ARG A 259 4.24 -17.05 7.63
C ARG A 259 2.90 -16.35 7.85
N LYS A 260 2.79 -15.09 7.45
CA LYS A 260 1.58 -14.28 7.58
C LYS A 260 0.53 -14.56 6.49
N GLY A 261 0.84 -15.40 5.49
CA GLY A 261 -0.12 -15.79 4.44
C GLY A 261 -0.05 -14.97 3.15
N VAL A 262 0.94 -14.08 3.01
CA VAL A 262 1.22 -13.41 1.74
C VAL A 262 1.76 -14.44 0.75
N THR A 263 1.24 -14.43 -0.48
CA THR A 263 1.71 -15.33 -1.53
C THR A 263 2.81 -14.65 -2.35
N VAL A 264 4.02 -15.19 -2.28
CA VAL A 264 5.17 -14.68 -3.07
C VAL A 264 5.19 -15.36 -4.43
N ILE A 265 5.23 -14.57 -5.50
CA ILE A 265 5.25 -15.01 -6.91
C ILE A 265 6.30 -14.23 -7.70
N ASN A 266 6.55 -14.61 -8.94
CA ASN A 266 7.28 -13.78 -9.92
C ASN A 266 6.32 -13.17 -10.95
N ALA A 267 6.78 -12.18 -11.71
CA ALA A 267 5.98 -11.49 -12.71
C ALA A 267 5.40 -12.45 -13.78
N VAL A 268 6.14 -13.50 -14.14
CA VAL A 268 5.68 -14.54 -15.09
C VAL A 268 4.48 -15.31 -14.60
N ASP A 269 4.27 -15.38 -13.29
CA ASP A 269 3.16 -16.11 -12.66
C ASP A 269 1.89 -15.29 -12.50
N VAL A 270 1.95 -13.97 -12.73
CA VAL A 270 0.81 -13.06 -12.51
C VAL A 270 -0.43 -13.50 -13.30
N GLU A 271 -0.27 -13.89 -14.56
CA GLU A 271 -1.38 -14.34 -15.41
C GLU A 271 -2.08 -15.57 -14.81
N ASN A 272 -1.32 -16.52 -14.29
CA ASN A 272 -1.85 -17.75 -13.71
C ASN A 272 -2.74 -17.50 -12.49
N THR A 273 -2.48 -16.40 -11.76
CA THR A 273 -3.26 -16.02 -10.57
C THR A 273 -4.65 -15.47 -10.91
N PHE A 274 -4.92 -15.13 -12.17
CA PHE A 274 -6.23 -14.63 -12.62
C PHE A 274 -7.26 -15.74 -12.80
N VAL A 275 -6.83 -17.00 -12.83
CA VAL A 275 -7.70 -18.17 -12.90
C VAL A 275 -8.23 -18.50 -11.50
N GLU A 276 -9.56 -18.44 -11.32
CA GLU A 276 -10.18 -18.76 -10.05
C GLU A 276 -10.08 -20.29 -9.77
N GLY A 277 -9.78 -20.62 -8.50
CA GLY A 277 -9.79 -22.03 -8.05
C GLY A 277 -8.47 -22.79 -8.24
N LEU A 278 -7.41 -22.17 -8.75
CA LEU A 278 -6.10 -22.82 -8.68
C LEU A 278 -5.64 -22.88 -7.23
N PRO A 279 -5.28 -24.08 -6.71
CA PRO A 279 -4.82 -24.21 -5.35
C PRO A 279 -3.49 -23.44 -5.17
N LEU A 280 -3.32 -22.79 -4.01
CA LEU A 280 -2.07 -22.09 -3.67
C LEU A 280 -0.85 -23.01 -3.75
N SER A 281 -1.04 -24.32 -3.62
CA SER A 281 -0.01 -25.36 -3.82
C SER A 281 0.62 -25.35 -5.24
N SER A 282 -0.10 -24.85 -6.26
CA SER A 282 0.48 -24.71 -7.61
C SER A 282 1.61 -23.66 -7.67
N TYR A 283 1.70 -22.78 -6.65
CA TYR A 283 2.75 -21.78 -6.49
C TYR A 283 3.86 -22.22 -5.51
N GLU A 284 3.78 -23.43 -4.93
CA GLU A 284 4.76 -23.95 -3.95
C GLU A 284 6.14 -24.25 -4.54
N HIS A 285 6.29 -24.19 -5.86
CA HIS A 285 7.61 -24.41 -6.49
C HIS A 285 8.70 -23.45 -5.94
N TRP A 286 8.30 -22.30 -5.40
CA TRP A 286 9.18 -21.25 -4.86
C TRP A 286 9.47 -21.37 -3.36
N ARG A 287 8.85 -22.31 -2.64
CA ARG A 287 9.16 -22.57 -1.22
C ARG A 287 10.48 -23.32 -1.00
N LYS A 288 11.08 -23.84 -2.09
CA LYS A 288 12.26 -24.72 -2.02
C LYS A 288 13.53 -24.11 -2.62
N GLN A 289 13.51 -22.88 -3.04
CA GLN A 289 14.68 -22.10 -3.48
C GLN A 289 14.89 -20.92 -2.52
#